data_083558069d7222fba4971777e501fdfe
#
_entry.id   083558069d7222fba4971777e501fdfe
#
_cell.length_a   1.000
_cell.length_b   1.000
_cell.length_c   1.000
_cell.angle_alpha   90.00
_cell.angle_beta   90.00
_cell.angle_gamma   90.00
#
_symmetry.space_group_name_H-M   'P 1'
#
loop_
_entity.id
_entity.type
_entity.pdbx_description
1 polymer ?
#
loop_
_entity_poly.entity_id
_entity_poly.type
_entity_poly.pdbx_seq_one_letter_code
_entity_poly.pdbx_strand_id
1 'polypeptide(L)'
;MQEIIQCIDAGNTAIKLAIFTKNELREVHRFDSLASLCFALSPNHPIALASVREDDFTQQIKEKFPVFEVTALSKVPFINKYQKNLGADRLCNVAARFANLQVKKEIGGGVAVDIGTCVKFDYLDEAFSYLGGSISPGISLRLKSLNDYTARLPLLNIPDHISSLYGNNTSSSIYSGVMGGIQGEIEARINEFRKLNADMAIFITGGDAHYFDFEQKKGIFVDENLTLKGIHEIYLFNALHP
;
A
#
# COMPACT_ATOMS: atom_id res chain seq x y z
N MET A 1 0.16 29.29 -12.99
CA MET A 1 -0.53 28.01 -13.32
C MET A 1 -0.56 27.19 -12.05
N GLN A 2 -1.64 26.47 -11.78
CA GLN A 2 -1.67 25.55 -10.64
C GLN A 2 -0.76 24.37 -10.97
N GLU A 3 0.16 24.02 -10.07
CA GLU A 3 1.04 22.87 -10.25
C GLU A 3 0.21 21.60 -10.13
N ILE A 4 0.12 20.86 -11.23
CA ILE A 4 -0.55 19.56 -11.31
C ILE A 4 0.53 18.49 -11.34
N ILE A 5 0.39 17.45 -10.50
CA ILE A 5 1.31 16.30 -10.45
C ILE A 5 0.47 15.03 -10.66
N GLN A 6 0.95 14.17 -11.53
CA GLN A 6 0.35 12.87 -11.88
C GLN A 6 1.14 11.76 -11.19
N CYS A 7 0.50 11.03 -10.26
CA CYS A 7 1.15 9.96 -9.52
C CYS A 7 0.58 8.60 -9.93
N ILE A 8 1.43 7.69 -10.36
CA ILE A 8 1.06 6.35 -10.83
C ILE A 8 1.54 5.31 -9.83
N ASP A 9 0.61 4.49 -9.35
CA ASP A 9 0.89 3.26 -8.60
C ASP A 9 0.61 2.06 -9.51
N ALA A 10 1.66 1.39 -9.96
CA ALA A 10 1.58 0.22 -10.82
C ALA A 10 1.80 -1.07 -10.00
N GLY A 11 0.73 -1.55 -9.39
CA GLY A 11 0.69 -2.82 -8.69
C GLY A 11 0.53 -4.02 -9.64
N ASN A 12 0.66 -5.24 -9.09
CA ASN A 12 0.48 -6.47 -9.87
C ASN A 12 -0.97 -6.68 -10.33
N THR A 13 -1.95 -6.16 -9.60
CA THR A 13 -3.38 -6.40 -9.84
C THR A 13 -4.07 -5.20 -10.52
N ALA A 14 -3.61 -3.98 -10.24
CA ALA A 14 -4.25 -2.77 -10.75
C ALA A 14 -3.23 -1.65 -10.97
N ILE A 15 -3.53 -0.77 -11.92
CA ILE A 15 -2.81 0.47 -12.15
C ILE A 15 -3.70 1.61 -11.66
N LYS A 16 -3.20 2.46 -10.77
CA LYS A 16 -3.92 3.64 -10.30
C LYS A 16 -3.18 4.91 -10.72
N LEU A 17 -3.91 5.92 -11.12
CA LEU A 17 -3.42 7.27 -11.40
C LEU A 17 -4.11 8.25 -10.46
N ALA A 18 -3.35 9.02 -9.73
CA ALA A 18 -3.83 10.13 -8.91
C ALA A 18 -3.42 11.47 -9.53
N ILE A 19 -4.34 12.42 -9.51
CA ILE A 19 -4.09 13.81 -9.90
C ILE A 19 -4.03 14.66 -8.63
N PHE A 20 -2.88 15.27 -8.38
CA PHE A 20 -2.70 16.24 -7.30
C PHE A 20 -2.70 17.66 -7.86
N THR A 21 -3.33 18.58 -7.14
CA THR A 21 -3.30 20.03 -7.44
C THR A 21 -3.06 20.78 -6.14
N LYS A 22 -2.03 21.62 -6.08
CA LYS A 22 -1.62 22.32 -4.85
C LYS A 22 -1.45 21.39 -3.66
N ASN A 23 -0.80 20.24 -3.88
CA ASN A 23 -0.55 19.19 -2.89
C ASN A 23 -1.81 18.49 -2.33
N GLU A 24 -2.98 18.74 -2.92
CA GLU A 24 -4.21 18.04 -2.56
C GLU A 24 -4.58 17.00 -3.61
N LEU A 25 -4.92 15.81 -3.17
CA LEU A 25 -5.46 14.76 -4.01
C LEU A 25 -6.83 15.18 -4.55
N ARG A 26 -7.01 15.25 -5.87
CA ARG A 26 -8.25 15.66 -6.52
C ARG A 26 -9.02 14.48 -7.11
N GLU A 27 -8.32 13.62 -7.84
CA GLU A 27 -8.94 12.53 -8.57
C GLU A 27 -8.08 11.27 -8.47
N VAL A 28 -8.72 10.12 -8.51
CA VAL A 28 -8.07 8.81 -8.63
C VAL A 28 -8.79 7.99 -9.68
N HIS A 29 -8.04 7.48 -10.64
CA HIS A 29 -8.53 6.64 -11.72
C HIS A 29 -7.85 5.28 -11.68
N ARG A 30 -8.58 4.22 -12.07
CA ARG A 30 -8.05 2.85 -12.21
C ARG A 30 -7.99 2.48 -13.68
N PHE A 31 -6.95 1.77 -14.06
CA PHE A 31 -6.70 1.34 -15.44
C PHE A 31 -6.33 -0.15 -15.47
N ASP A 32 -6.83 -0.84 -16.49
CA ASP A 32 -6.57 -2.25 -16.73
C ASP A 32 -5.42 -2.46 -17.73
N SER A 33 -4.97 -1.40 -18.41
CA SER A 33 -3.92 -1.48 -19.42
C SER A 33 -3.03 -0.24 -19.46
N LEU A 34 -1.79 -0.45 -19.92
CA LEU A 34 -0.85 0.63 -20.19
C LEU A 34 -1.40 1.62 -21.25
N ALA A 35 -2.08 1.11 -22.27
CA ALA A 35 -2.61 1.96 -23.35
C ALA A 35 -3.64 2.96 -22.83
N SER A 36 -4.60 2.51 -22.00
CA SER A 36 -5.62 3.37 -21.40
C SER A 36 -5.01 4.40 -20.43
N LEU A 37 -4.00 3.99 -19.65
CA LEU A 37 -3.26 4.91 -18.79
C LEU A 37 -2.54 5.98 -19.63
N CYS A 38 -1.79 5.60 -20.68
CA CYS A 38 -1.06 6.54 -21.52
C CYS A 38 -1.98 7.57 -22.19
N PHE A 39 -3.21 7.18 -22.53
CA PHE A 39 -4.21 8.10 -23.09
C PHE A 39 -4.68 9.15 -22.06
N ALA A 40 -4.70 8.80 -20.79
CA ALA A 40 -5.12 9.69 -19.71
C ALA A 40 -4.01 10.62 -19.20
N LEU A 41 -2.73 10.28 -19.47
CA LEU A 41 -1.58 11.08 -19.01
C LEU A 41 -1.42 12.34 -19.86
N SER A 42 -1.12 13.45 -19.19
CA SER A 42 -0.75 14.71 -19.84
C SER A 42 0.79 14.87 -19.83
N PRO A 43 1.43 15.06 -21.00
CA PRO A 43 2.88 15.30 -21.06
C PRO A 43 3.30 16.68 -20.51
N ASN A 44 2.34 17.57 -20.27
CA ASN A 44 2.58 18.92 -19.79
C ASN A 44 2.71 19.01 -18.26
N HIS A 45 2.49 17.92 -17.56
CA HIS A 45 2.54 17.86 -16.10
C HIS A 45 3.54 16.80 -15.64
N PRO A 46 4.25 17.03 -14.51
CA PRO A 46 5.13 16.03 -13.93
C PRO A 46 4.41 14.70 -13.68
N ILE A 47 5.13 13.62 -13.96
CA ILE A 47 4.66 12.25 -13.73
C ILE A 47 5.61 11.58 -12.73
N ALA A 48 5.08 11.07 -11.63
CA ALA A 48 5.79 10.23 -10.68
C ALA A 48 5.21 8.81 -10.69
N LEU A 49 6.07 7.80 -10.65
CA LEU A 49 5.70 6.40 -10.78
C LEU A 49 6.33 5.56 -9.69
N ALA A 50 5.53 4.76 -8.99
CA ALA A 50 6.00 3.59 -8.26
C ALA A 50 5.50 2.32 -8.95
N SER A 51 6.39 1.36 -9.18
CA SER A 51 6.04 0.09 -9.79
C SER A 51 6.66 -1.07 -9.02
N VAL A 52 5.87 -2.12 -8.80
CA VAL A 52 6.33 -3.42 -8.29
C VAL A 52 6.16 -4.52 -9.35
N ARG A 53 5.98 -4.12 -10.61
CA ARG A 53 5.82 -5.03 -11.75
C ARG A 53 7.19 -5.45 -12.26
N GLU A 54 7.28 -6.73 -12.66
CA GLU A 54 8.49 -7.31 -13.27
C GLU A 54 8.49 -7.21 -14.81
N ASP A 55 7.34 -6.80 -15.41
CA ASP A 55 7.25 -6.58 -16.86
C ASP A 55 7.91 -5.26 -17.31
N ASP A 56 7.92 -5.02 -18.60
CA ASP A 56 8.49 -3.81 -19.22
C ASP A 56 7.63 -2.54 -19.08
N PHE A 57 6.59 -2.58 -18.23
CA PHE A 57 5.65 -1.48 -18.00
C PHE A 57 6.34 -0.14 -17.72
N THR A 58 7.26 -0.14 -16.76
CA THR A 58 7.99 1.07 -16.37
C THR A 58 8.83 1.60 -17.53
N GLN A 59 9.49 0.73 -18.28
CA GLN A 59 10.28 1.10 -19.46
C GLN A 59 9.40 1.71 -20.55
N GLN A 60 8.28 1.10 -20.87
CA GLN A 60 7.35 1.60 -21.88
C GLN A 60 6.74 2.97 -21.53
N ILE A 61 6.51 3.26 -20.25
CA ILE A 61 6.11 4.61 -19.81
C ILE A 61 7.24 5.62 -20.00
N LYS A 62 8.46 5.30 -19.59
CA LYS A 62 9.63 6.17 -19.71
C LYS A 62 9.99 6.50 -21.17
N GLU A 63 9.70 5.62 -22.10
CA GLU A 63 9.89 5.87 -23.54
C GLU A 63 8.93 6.92 -24.09
N LYS A 64 7.77 7.10 -23.45
CA LYS A 64 6.73 8.02 -23.90
C LYS A 64 6.69 9.34 -23.13
N PHE A 65 7.11 9.31 -21.88
CA PHE A 65 6.99 10.44 -20.96
C PHE A 65 8.25 10.61 -20.10
N PRO A 66 8.63 11.85 -19.77
CA PRO A 66 9.62 12.09 -18.71
C PRO A 66 8.98 11.74 -17.36
N VAL A 67 9.50 10.71 -16.69
CA VAL A 67 8.92 10.16 -15.45
C VAL A 67 9.96 10.15 -14.34
N PHE A 68 9.58 10.65 -13.17
CA PHE A 68 10.28 10.40 -11.93
C PHE A 68 9.86 9.03 -11.39
N GLU A 69 10.77 8.08 -11.38
CA GLU A 69 10.54 6.76 -10.81
C GLU A 69 10.95 6.70 -9.34
N VAL A 70 10.02 6.28 -8.48
CA VAL A 70 10.31 5.96 -7.09
C VAL A 70 11.01 4.62 -7.03
N THR A 71 12.21 4.60 -6.49
CA THR A 71 13.04 3.40 -6.31
C THR A 71 13.56 3.35 -4.86
N ALA A 72 14.17 2.24 -4.49
CA ALA A 72 14.86 2.11 -3.19
C ALA A 72 15.97 3.16 -2.97
N LEU A 73 16.41 3.84 -4.02
CA LEU A 73 17.45 4.89 -3.98
C LEU A 73 16.87 6.32 -3.93
N SER A 74 15.55 6.47 -4.05
CA SER A 74 14.90 7.79 -3.95
C SER A 74 15.18 8.41 -2.57
N LYS A 75 15.46 9.72 -2.56
CA LYS A 75 15.58 10.48 -1.31
C LYS A 75 14.21 10.48 -0.60
N VAL A 76 14.22 10.31 0.70
CA VAL A 76 12.99 10.24 1.51
C VAL A 76 13.10 11.18 2.72
N PRO A 77 11.98 11.70 3.24
CA PRO A 77 11.98 12.67 4.34
C PRO A 77 12.17 12.05 5.73
N PHE A 78 12.53 10.77 5.81
CA PHE A 78 12.74 10.02 7.04
C PHE A 78 14.08 9.24 7.01
N ILE A 79 14.53 8.75 8.14
CA ILE A 79 15.75 7.94 8.22
C ILE A 79 15.43 6.51 7.78
N ASN A 80 15.95 6.08 6.64
CA ASN A 80 15.75 4.72 6.17
C ASN A 80 16.86 3.80 6.70
N LYS A 81 16.50 2.90 7.64
CA LYS A 81 17.39 1.87 8.20
C LYS A 81 17.22 0.49 7.54
N TYR A 82 16.35 0.37 6.55
CA TYR A 82 16.17 -0.88 5.80
C TYR A 82 17.41 -1.17 4.95
N GLN A 83 17.89 -2.41 4.98
CA GLN A 83 19.23 -2.69 4.47
C GLN A 83 19.36 -2.58 2.96
N LYS A 84 18.48 -3.17 2.15
CA LYS A 84 18.54 -3.14 0.67
C LYS A 84 17.21 -3.56 0.05
N ASN A 85 16.97 -3.12 -1.20
CA ASN A 85 15.88 -3.60 -2.07
C ASN A 85 14.46 -3.44 -1.45
N LEU A 86 14.21 -2.30 -0.80
CA LEU A 86 12.86 -1.97 -0.35
C LEU A 86 11.95 -1.76 -1.55
N GLY A 87 10.80 -2.42 -1.59
CA GLY A 87 9.79 -2.21 -2.61
C GLY A 87 9.29 -0.75 -2.64
N ALA A 88 9.07 -0.22 -3.83
CA ALA A 88 8.64 1.17 -4.01
C ALA A 88 7.31 1.46 -3.30
N ASP A 89 6.36 0.53 -3.34
CA ASP A 89 5.06 0.61 -2.65
C ASP A 89 5.21 0.77 -1.13
N ARG A 90 6.10 0.00 -0.51
CA ARG A 90 6.40 0.09 0.93
C ARG A 90 7.05 1.42 1.28
N LEU A 91 8.03 1.87 0.48
CA LEU A 91 8.67 3.16 0.66
C LEU A 91 7.65 4.31 0.59
N CYS A 92 6.71 4.24 -0.37
CA CYS A 92 5.62 5.21 -0.51
C CYS A 92 4.69 5.21 0.70
N ASN A 93 4.27 4.04 1.20
CA ASN A 93 3.38 3.96 2.36
C ASN A 93 4.02 4.60 3.61
N VAL A 94 5.33 4.41 3.81
CA VAL A 94 6.08 5.05 4.91
C VAL A 94 6.17 6.57 4.70
N ALA A 95 6.42 7.04 3.47
CA ALA A 95 6.54 8.47 3.16
C ALA A 95 5.20 9.20 3.37
N ALA A 96 4.08 8.62 2.92
CA ALA A 96 2.75 9.17 3.17
C ALA A 96 2.44 9.24 4.67
N ARG A 97 2.87 8.24 5.41
CA ARG A 97 2.73 8.19 6.85
C ARG A 97 3.50 9.33 7.53
N PHE A 98 4.76 9.54 7.13
CA PHE A 98 5.58 10.64 7.64
C PHE A 98 4.90 12.00 7.41
N ALA A 99 4.41 12.28 6.21
CA ALA A 99 3.73 13.52 5.88
C ALA A 99 2.46 13.73 6.73
N ASN A 100 1.65 12.68 6.92
CA ASN A 100 0.46 12.76 7.78
C ASN A 100 0.79 13.11 9.24
N LEU A 101 1.89 12.57 9.79
CA LEU A 101 2.36 12.89 11.14
C LEU A 101 2.78 14.35 11.28
N GLN A 102 3.56 14.84 10.30
CA GLN A 102 4.04 16.23 10.30
C GLN A 102 2.88 17.22 10.27
N VAL A 103 1.86 16.98 9.46
CA VAL A 103 0.66 17.85 9.37
C VAL A 103 -0.11 17.87 10.68
N LYS A 104 -0.27 16.75 11.35
CA LYS A 104 -1.04 16.64 12.59
C LYS A 104 -0.25 17.05 13.84
N LYS A 105 1.07 17.28 13.72
CA LYS A 105 1.98 17.50 14.85
C LYS A 105 1.89 16.39 15.92
N GLU A 106 1.50 15.20 15.51
CA GLU A 106 1.45 14.04 16.39
C GLU A 106 2.87 13.56 16.66
N ILE A 107 3.20 13.41 17.92
CA ILE A 107 4.49 12.88 18.37
C ILE A 107 4.37 11.35 18.34
N GLY A 108 5.28 10.71 17.63
CA GLY A 108 5.41 9.27 17.70
C GLY A 108 5.35 8.58 16.35
N GLY A 109 6.03 7.49 16.25
CA GLY A 109 6.08 6.60 15.12
C GLY A 109 4.73 6.03 14.72
N GLY A 110 4.72 5.10 13.80
CA GLY A 110 3.47 4.47 13.38
C GLY A 110 3.70 3.31 12.43
N VAL A 111 2.60 2.66 12.11
CA VAL A 111 2.59 1.49 11.25
C VAL A 111 1.70 1.77 10.06
N ALA A 112 2.21 1.51 8.85
CA ALA A 112 1.40 1.34 7.66
C ALA A 112 1.11 -0.15 7.48
N VAL A 113 -0.16 -0.49 7.25
CA VAL A 113 -0.62 -1.86 6.97
C VAL A 113 -1.26 -1.85 5.59
N ASP A 114 -0.63 -2.51 4.63
CA ASP A 114 -1.14 -2.64 3.27
C ASP A 114 -1.72 -4.05 3.09
N ILE A 115 -3.01 -4.12 2.79
CA ILE A 115 -3.78 -5.35 2.65
C ILE A 115 -4.19 -5.51 1.19
N GLY A 116 -3.48 -6.38 0.48
CA GLY A 116 -3.73 -6.67 -0.94
C GLY A 116 -3.19 -8.04 -1.31
N THR A 117 -2.44 -8.15 -2.41
CA THR A 117 -1.77 -9.40 -2.81
C THR A 117 -0.97 -10.02 -1.66
N CYS A 118 -0.29 -9.16 -0.90
CA CYS A 118 0.32 -9.49 0.39
C CYS A 118 -0.27 -8.61 1.49
N VAL A 119 -0.20 -9.07 2.74
CA VAL A 119 -0.38 -8.23 3.92
C VAL A 119 1.00 -7.76 4.36
N LYS A 120 1.22 -6.45 4.33
CA LYS A 120 2.50 -5.83 4.65
C LYS A 120 2.34 -4.91 5.84
N PHE A 121 3.32 -4.93 6.75
CA PHE A 121 3.43 -3.99 7.86
C PHE A 121 4.74 -3.24 7.70
N ASP A 122 4.71 -1.93 7.82
CA ASP A 122 5.87 -1.06 7.73
C ASP A 122 5.90 -0.12 8.94
N TYR A 123 6.97 -0.22 9.73
CA TYR A 123 7.11 0.46 11.01
C TYR A 123 8.08 1.62 10.95
N LEU A 124 7.60 2.80 11.32
CA LEU A 124 8.35 4.02 11.53
C LEU A 124 8.39 4.31 13.04
N ASP A 125 9.58 4.44 13.63
CA ASP A 125 9.76 4.73 15.05
C ASP A 125 9.50 6.22 15.38
N GLU A 126 9.54 6.55 16.68
CA GLU A 126 9.31 7.92 17.16
C GLU A 126 10.38 8.93 16.73
N ALA A 127 11.55 8.46 16.34
CA ALA A 127 12.63 9.26 15.76
C ALA A 127 12.53 9.38 14.23
N PHE A 128 11.38 8.99 13.66
CA PHE A 128 11.15 8.94 12.22
C PHE A 128 12.17 8.07 11.47
N SER A 129 12.58 6.97 12.09
CA SER A 129 13.39 5.96 11.43
C SER A 129 12.51 4.80 10.96
N TYR A 130 12.57 4.49 9.68
CA TYR A 130 11.96 3.28 9.14
C TYR A 130 12.82 2.07 9.50
N LEU A 131 12.29 1.20 10.36
CA LEU A 131 13.01 0.03 10.88
C LEU A 131 12.76 -1.24 10.08
N GLY A 132 11.79 -1.22 9.18
CA GLY A 132 11.36 -2.40 8.43
C GLY A 132 9.94 -2.83 8.78
N GLY A 133 9.63 -4.08 8.52
CA GLY A 133 8.29 -4.61 8.74
C GLY A 133 8.19 -6.09 8.44
N SER A 134 6.97 -6.55 8.12
CA SER A 134 6.71 -7.95 7.75
C SER A 134 5.88 -8.04 6.48
N ILE A 135 5.98 -9.18 5.80
CA ILE A 135 5.20 -9.52 4.60
C ILE A 135 4.63 -10.91 4.81
N SER A 136 3.34 -11.06 4.59
CA SER A 136 2.65 -12.36 4.57
C SER A 136 1.69 -12.44 3.39
N PRO A 137 1.21 -13.64 3.01
CA PRO A 137 0.27 -13.78 1.90
C PRO A 137 -1.07 -13.10 2.21
N GLY A 138 -1.64 -12.36 1.23
CA GLY A 138 -3.00 -11.84 1.29
C GLY A 138 -4.06 -12.89 0.96
N ILE A 139 -5.31 -12.46 0.78
CA ILE A 139 -6.48 -13.36 0.62
C ILE A 139 -6.29 -14.28 -0.57
N SER A 140 -6.08 -13.72 -1.77
CA SER A 140 -5.96 -14.50 -3.02
C SER A 140 -4.80 -15.49 -2.97
N LEU A 141 -3.65 -15.11 -2.41
CA LEU A 141 -2.50 -16.00 -2.28
C LEU A 141 -2.77 -17.16 -1.32
N ARG A 142 -3.45 -16.92 -0.20
CA ARG A 142 -3.83 -18.00 0.75
C ARG A 142 -4.84 -18.95 0.14
N LEU A 143 -5.87 -18.44 -0.54
CA LEU A 143 -6.86 -19.28 -1.24
C LEU A 143 -6.17 -20.14 -2.33
N LYS A 144 -5.34 -19.49 -3.15
CA LYS A 144 -4.60 -20.19 -4.22
C LYS A 144 -3.64 -21.22 -3.66
N SER A 145 -2.89 -20.93 -2.60
CA SER A 145 -1.95 -21.88 -2.02
C SER A 145 -2.63 -23.14 -1.50
N LEU A 146 -3.81 -23.02 -0.90
CA LEU A 146 -4.60 -24.17 -0.46
C LEU A 146 -5.00 -25.09 -1.63
N ASN A 147 -5.36 -24.51 -2.77
CA ASN A 147 -5.64 -25.30 -3.97
C ASN A 147 -4.38 -25.91 -4.59
N ASP A 148 -3.33 -25.11 -4.80
CA ASP A 148 -2.12 -25.52 -5.53
C ASP A 148 -1.30 -26.61 -4.77
N TYR A 149 -1.32 -26.54 -3.43
CA TYR A 149 -0.51 -27.43 -2.58
C TYR A 149 -1.30 -28.51 -1.86
N THR A 150 -2.57 -28.74 -2.23
CA THR A 150 -3.36 -29.84 -1.70
C THR A 150 -4.10 -30.59 -2.83
N ALA A 151 -4.33 -31.89 -2.64
CA ALA A 151 -4.90 -32.75 -3.69
C ALA A 151 -6.42 -32.51 -3.93
N ARG A 152 -7.14 -31.94 -2.98
CA ARG A 152 -8.62 -31.96 -2.99
C ARG A 152 -9.29 -30.62 -2.63
N LEU A 153 -8.54 -29.62 -2.21
CA LEU A 153 -9.15 -28.35 -1.87
C LEU A 153 -9.44 -27.53 -3.14
N PRO A 154 -10.68 -27.01 -3.29
CA PRO A 154 -11.05 -26.26 -4.47
C PRO A 154 -10.38 -24.88 -4.51
N LEU A 155 -10.13 -24.35 -5.71
CA LEU A 155 -9.85 -22.94 -5.88
C LEU A 155 -11.13 -22.13 -5.64
N LEU A 156 -11.08 -21.21 -4.70
CA LEU A 156 -12.19 -20.35 -4.33
C LEU A 156 -11.91 -18.90 -4.71
N ASN A 157 -12.95 -18.16 -5.10
CA ASN A 157 -12.89 -16.70 -5.25
C ASN A 157 -12.93 -16.01 -3.89
N ILE A 158 -12.50 -14.75 -3.82
CA ILE A 158 -12.64 -13.96 -2.59
C ILE A 158 -14.15 -13.82 -2.27
N PRO A 159 -14.58 -14.10 -1.03
CA PRO A 159 -15.99 -14.00 -0.67
C PRO A 159 -16.39 -12.53 -0.46
N ASP A 160 -17.64 -12.20 -0.73
CA ASP A 160 -18.17 -10.84 -0.51
C ASP A 160 -18.24 -10.48 0.99
N HIS A 161 -18.38 -11.47 1.87
CA HIS A 161 -18.47 -11.29 3.31
C HIS A 161 -17.67 -12.34 4.08
N ILE A 162 -17.09 -11.93 5.20
CA ILE A 162 -16.49 -12.83 6.17
C ILE A 162 -17.65 -13.50 6.94
N SER A 163 -17.74 -14.82 6.84
CA SER A 163 -18.77 -15.55 7.54
C SER A 163 -18.35 -15.95 8.98
N SER A 164 -18.78 -16.99 9.52
CA SER A 164 -18.62 -17.40 10.90
C SER A 164 -17.16 -17.78 11.30
N LEU A 165 -16.92 -17.87 12.62
CA LEU A 165 -15.65 -18.34 13.22
C LEU A 165 -15.25 -19.75 12.73
N TYR A 166 -16.18 -20.56 12.28
CA TYR A 166 -15.96 -21.92 11.75
C TYR A 166 -16.89 -22.20 10.57
N GLY A 167 -16.41 -23.01 9.63
CA GLY A 167 -17.19 -23.51 8.52
C GLY A 167 -17.80 -24.89 8.80
N ASN A 168 -18.89 -25.20 8.10
CA ASN A 168 -19.58 -26.51 8.16
C ASN A 168 -19.44 -27.33 6.87
N ASN A 169 -18.66 -26.84 5.92
CA ASN A 169 -18.26 -27.51 4.69
C ASN A 169 -16.88 -27.02 4.28
N THR A 170 -16.25 -27.65 3.28
CA THR A 170 -14.89 -27.35 2.84
C THR A 170 -14.72 -25.87 2.48
N SER A 171 -15.59 -25.30 1.66
CA SER A 171 -15.48 -23.91 1.22
C SER A 171 -15.60 -22.91 2.38
N SER A 172 -16.62 -23.07 3.23
CA SER A 172 -16.81 -22.21 4.40
C SER A 172 -15.69 -22.36 5.43
N SER A 173 -15.09 -23.55 5.55
CA SER A 173 -13.92 -23.79 6.42
C SER A 173 -12.66 -23.09 5.88
N ILE A 174 -12.45 -23.12 4.56
CA ILE A 174 -11.37 -22.39 3.91
C ILE A 174 -11.54 -20.88 4.12
N TYR A 175 -12.73 -20.33 3.88
CA TYR A 175 -13.00 -18.92 4.10
C TYR A 175 -12.78 -18.50 5.56
N SER A 176 -13.33 -19.26 6.49
CA SER A 176 -13.14 -19.02 7.93
C SER A 176 -11.65 -19.00 8.30
N GLY A 177 -10.86 -19.97 7.82
CA GLY A 177 -9.43 -20.05 8.09
C GLY A 177 -8.62 -18.92 7.45
N VAL A 178 -8.90 -18.59 6.18
CA VAL A 178 -8.16 -17.56 5.44
C VAL A 178 -8.50 -16.17 5.96
N MET A 179 -9.79 -15.81 6.01
CA MET A 179 -10.21 -14.46 6.41
C MET A 179 -9.99 -14.22 7.91
N GLY A 180 -10.40 -15.17 8.75
CA GLY A 180 -10.17 -15.09 10.19
C GLY A 180 -8.69 -15.13 10.56
N GLY A 181 -7.88 -15.89 9.79
CA GLY A 181 -6.42 -15.92 9.96
C GLY A 181 -5.77 -14.57 9.67
N ILE A 182 -6.18 -13.88 8.58
CA ILE A 182 -5.66 -12.53 8.25
C ILE A 182 -6.13 -11.51 9.30
N GLN A 183 -7.42 -11.52 9.67
CA GLN A 183 -7.93 -10.63 10.71
C GLN A 183 -7.15 -10.79 12.03
N GLY A 184 -6.96 -12.03 12.48
CA GLY A 184 -6.21 -12.33 13.68
C GLY A 184 -4.75 -11.93 13.60
N GLU A 185 -4.09 -12.12 12.46
CA GLU A 185 -2.72 -11.65 12.20
C GLU A 185 -2.62 -10.14 12.34
N ILE A 186 -3.53 -9.40 11.69
CA ILE A 186 -3.52 -7.93 11.74
C ILE A 186 -3.74 -7.45 13.16
N GLU A 187 -4.73 -7.97 13.87
CA GLU A 187 -5.03 -7.60 15.26
C GLU A 187 -3.88 -7.91 16.21
N ALA A 188 -3.29 -9.09 16.09
CA ALA A 188 -2.14 -9.47 16.92
C ALA A 188 -0.95 -8.54 16.68
N ARG A 189 -0.62 -8.24 15.40
CA ARG A 189 0.47 -7.33 15.05
C ARG A 189 0.22 -5.91 15.56
N ILE A 190 -0.97 -5.36 15.37
CA ILE A 190 -1.33 -4.05 15.90
C ILE A 190 -1.16 -4.02 17.43
N ASN A 191 -1.62 -5.05 18.12
CA ASN A 191 -1.49 -5.13 19.57
C ASN A 191 -0.01 -5.20 20.02
N GLU A 192 0.87 -5.93 19.30
CA GLU A 192 2.30 -5.94 19.57
C GLU A 192 2.94 -4.54 19.37
N PHE A 193 2.60 -3.85 18.30
CA PHE A 193 3.07 -2.48 18.08
C PHE A 193 2.58 -1.51 19.18
N ARG A 194 1.34 -1.66 19.63
CA ARG A 194 0.78 -0.85 20.74
C ARG A 194 1.42 -1.10 22.09
N LYS A 195 2.09 -2.25 22.29
CA LYS A 195 2.94 -2.45 23.48
C LYS A 195 4.20 -1.58 23.44
N LEU A 196 4.70 -1.22 22.27
CA LEU A 196 5.82 -0.30 22.11
C LEU A 196 5.40 1.15 22.38
N ASN A 197 4.23 1.53 21.86
CA ASN A 197 3.61 2.83 22.07
C ASN A 197 2.08 2.69 22.01
N ALA A 198 1.39 2.94 23.12
CA ALA A 198 -0.06 2.77 23.24
C ALA A 198 -0.87 3.70 22.30
N ASP A 199 -0.33 4.87 21.98
CA ASP A 199 -0.96 5.86 21.10
C ASP A 199 -0.44 5.77 19.66
N MET A 200 0.25 4.67 19.30
CA MET A 200 0.74 4.45 17.95
C MET A 200 -0.36 4.53 16.93
N ALA A 201 -0.20 5.39 15.93
CA ALA A 201 -1.15 5.52 14.86
C ALA A 201 -0.91 4.44 13.79
N ILE A 202 -2.00 3.79 13.40
CA ILE A 202 -2.02 2.71 12.41
C ILE A 202 -2.72 3.23 11.16
N PHE A 203 -2.08 3.12 10.02
CA PHE A 203 -2.65 3.46 8.71
C PHE A 203 -2.90 2.19 7.93
N ILE A 204 -4.16 1.93 7.61
CA ILE A 204 -4.59 0.79 6.81
C ILE A 204 -4.78 1.26 5.36
N THR A 205 -4.23 0.52 4.41
CA THR A 205 -4.40 0.72 2.98
C THR A 205 -4.48 -0.61 2.25
N GLY A 206 -4.55 -0.56 0.93
CA GLY A 206 -4.60 -1.75 0.07
C GLY A 206 -6.00 -2.06 -0.44
N GLY A 207 -6.04 -2.78 -1.56
CA GLY A 207 -7.28 -3.08 -2.27
C GLY A 207 -8.24 -3.99 -1.51
N ASP A 208 -7.70 -4.83 -0.62
CA ASP A 208 -8.45 -5.82 0.15
C ASP A 208 -8.79 -5.32 1.57
N ALA A 209 -8.43 -4.08 1.94
CA ALA A 209 -8.69 -3.54 3.27
C ALA A 209 -10.19 -3.51 3.62
N HIS A 210 -11.05 -3.30 2.63
CA HIS A 210 -12.51 -3.23 2.80
C HIS A 210 -13.16 -4.54 3.23
N TYR A 211 -12.46 -5.68 3.14
CA TYR A 211 -12.96 -6.97 3.65
C TYR A 211 -12.86 -7.09 5.18
N PHE A 212 -12.19 -6.16 5.86
CA PHE A 212 -11.89 -6.22 7.28
C PHE A 212 -12.46 -4.99 7.99
N ASP A 213 -12.97 -5.17 9.22
CA ASP A 213 -13.54 -4.08 10.01
C ASP A 213 -12.49 -3.42 10.90
N PHE A 214 -12.20 -2.15 10.61
CA PHE A 214 -11.28 -1.32 11.38
C PHE A 214 -11.93 -0.02 11.89
N GLU A 215 -13.18 0.28 11.52
CA GLU A 215 -13.77 1.62 11.66
C GLU A 215 -13.97 2.11 13.10
N GLN A 216 -13.98 1.23 14.08
CA GLN A 216 -14.24 1.61 15.47
C GLN A 216 -13.00 1.55 16.39
N LYS A 217 -11.80 1.32 15.87
CA LYS A 217 -10.60 1.15 16.68
C LYS A 217 -9.83 2.48 16.79
N LYS A 218 -9.70 3.02 18.01
CA LYS A 218 -8.94 4.26 18.29
C LYS A 218 -7.54 4.23 17.67
N GLY A 219 -7.17 5.30 16.96
CA GLY A 219 -5.83 5.45 16.37
C GLY A 219 -5.60 4.61 15.11
N ILE A 220 -6.66 4.06 14.51
CA ILE A 220 -6.61 3.42 13.19
C ILE A 220 -7.24 4.36 12.17
N PHE A 221 -6.56 4.54 11.04
CA PHE A 221 -6.95 5.38 9.93
C PHE A 221 -6.93 4.54 8.65
N VAL A 222 -8.04 4.48 7.94
CA VAL A 222 -8.12 3.80 6.65
C VAL A 222 -7.95 4.81 5.52
N ASP A 223 -6.99 4.59 4.63
CA ASP A 223 -6.70 5.44 3.49
C ASP A 223 -6.34 4.60 2.27
N GLU A 224 -7.30 4.37 1.38
CA GLU A 224 -7.10 3.56 0.15
C GLU A 224 -6.07 4.16 -0.82
N ASN A 225 -5.71 5.42 -0.66
CA ASN A 225 -4.81 6.15 -1.53
C ASN A 225 -3.46 6.46 -0.88
N LEU A 226 -3.12 5.77 0.21
CA LEU A 226 -1.89 6.01 0.97
C LEU A 226 -0.65 5.90 0.07
N THR A 227 -0.53 4.85 -0.75
CA THR A 227 0.59 4.66 -1.67
C THR A 227 0.72 5.82 -2.65
N LEU A 228 -0.39 6.27 -3.25
CA LEU A 228 -0.41 7.40 -4.18
C LEU A 228 0.04 8.72 -3.52
N LYS A 229 -0.39 8.96 -2.27
CA LYS A 229 0.08 10.08 -1.46
C LYS A 229 1.57 9.98 -1.17
N GLY A 230 2.07 8.79 -0.91
CA GLY A 230 3.50 8.55 -0.72
C GLY A 230 4.34 8.80 -1.96
N ILE A 231 3.87 8.42 -3.13
CA ILE A 231 4.52 8.74 -4.41
C ILE A 231 4.66 10.26 -4.56
N HIS A 232 3.57 10.99 -4.29
CA HIS A 232 3.55 12.44 -4.34
C HIS A 232 4.56 13.06 -3.36
N GLU A 233 4.59 12.61 -2.11
CA GLU A 233 5.52 13.11 -1.09
C GLU A 233 6.98 12.87 -1.45
N ILE A 234 7.32 11.66 -1.95
CA ILE A 234 8.67 11.34 -2.40
C ILE A 234 9.05 12.21 -3.60
N TYR A 235 8.15 12.41 -4.56
CA TYR A 235 8.38 13.28 -5.70
C TYR A 235 8.70 14.72 -5.24
N LEU A 236 7.87 15.32 -4.39
CA LEU A 236 8.07 16.67 -3.87
C LEU A 236 9.40 16.78 -3.11
N PHE A 237 9.71 15.80 -2.27
CA PHE A 237 10.97 15.80 -1.50
C PHE A 237 12.19 15.79 -2.42
N ASN A 238 12.18 15.00 -3.50
CA ASN A 238 13.29 14.97 -4.47
C ASN A 238 13.35 16.23 -5.35
N ALA A 239 12.20 16.83 -5.67
CA ALA A 239 12.15 18.10 -6.42
C ALA A 239 12.74 19.27 -5.62
N LEU A 240 12.58 19.27 -4.29
CA LEU A 240 13.11 20.30 -3.39
C LEU A 240 14.57 20.04 -2.99
N HIS A 241 15.06 18.81 -3.13
CA HIS A 241 16.41 18.40 -2.74
C HIS A 241 17.11 17.67 -3.91
N PRO A 242 17.36 18.33 -5.05
CA PRO A 242 17.92 17.73 -6.27
C PRO A 242 19.30 17.10 -6.08
#